data_e83a1407923495886928a3858354e5dd
#
_entry.id   e83a1407923495886928a3858354e5dd
#
_cell.length_a   1.000
_cell.length_b   1.000
_cell.length_c   1.000
_cell.angle_alpha   90.00
_cell.angle_beta   90.00
_cell.angle_gamma   90.00
#
_symmetry.space_group_name_H-M   'P 1'
#
loop_
_entity.id
_entity.type
_entity.pdbx_description
1 polymer ?
#
loop_
_entity_poly.entity_id
_entity_poly.type
_entity_poly.pdbx_seq_one_letter_code
_entity_poly.pdbx_strand_id
1 'polypeptide(L)'
;RLILTVLFLATGSTAAYAADNFPYGSSLSFAAVRNGQTIGHHRLTFQKSGTQLKVSTEIDLAVKFMGVTAYRYMHRAEEFWNGDTFQSLAAQTDDDGKKTAIRIRRDGAALAVERNARPDVLSPAKFDRGLQRDDSIRTTLPPQLLPSSHWNVRQVRQAALINTQTGAEARVQVSVLGRETIRTANDSIDATRYRYTGDLVMDQWFDDAGRWVKTSF
;
A
#
# COMPACT_ATOMS: atom_id res chain seq x y z
N ARG A 1 1.84 -17.50 8.09
CA ARG A 1 1.05 -16.91 6.99
C ARG A 1 0.09 -15.90 7.59
N LEU A 2 0.19 -14.67 7.17
CA LEU A 2 -0.74 -13.60 7.55
C LEU A 2 -1.93 -13.66 6.59
N ILE A 3 -3.14 -13.87 7.11
CA ILE A 3 -4.39 -13.78 6.33
C ILE A 3 -5.03 -12.46 6.74
N LEU A 4 -5.11 -11.51 5.79
CA LEU A 4 -5.80 -10.24 5.96
C LEU A 4 -7.25 -10.42 5.50
N THR A 5 -8.22 -10.35 6.41
CA THR A 5 -9.65 -10.48 6.09
C THR A 5 -10.33 -9.12 6.16
N VAL A 6 -11.12 -8.79 5.16
CA VAL A 6 -11.72 -7.48 4.90
C VAL A 6 -13.00 -7.27 5.70
N LEU A 7 -13.15 -6.09 6.31
CA LEU A 7 -14.41 -5.58 6.83
C LEU A 7 -14.81 -4.32 6.04
N PHE A 8 -15.91 -4.37 5.27
CA PHE A 8 -16.47 -3.20 4.62
C PHE A 8 -17.41 -2.44 5.57
N LEU A 9 -17.14 -1.17 5.80
CA LEU A 9 -18.11 -0.21 6.29
C LEU A 9 -18.40 0.77 5.14
N ALA A 10 -19.49 0.54 4.40
CA ALA A 10 -19.98 1.49 3.43
C ALA A 10 -20.86 2.53 4.15
N THR A 11 -20.35 3.74 4.36
CA THR A 11 -21.19 4.90 4.66
C THR A 11 -21.47 5.63 3.35
N GLY A 12 -22.68 5.46 2.82
CA GLY A 12 -23.14 6.14 1.62
C GLY A 12 -23.36 7.62 1.86
N SER A 13 -22.69 8.45 1.08
CA SER A 13 -23.10 9.83 0.80
C SER A 13 -23.14 9.97 -0.71
N THR A 14 -24.34 10.05 -1.27
CA THR A 14 -24.59 10.26 -2.71
C THR A 14 -24.37 11.73 -3.04
N ALA A 15 -23.19 12.08 -3.54
CA ALA A 15 -22.98 13.25 -4.36
C ALA A 15 -22.75 12.77 -5.78
N ALA A 16 -23.69 13.10 -6.69
CA ALA A 16 -23.55 12.83 -8.12
C ALA A 16 -22.42 13.68 -8.67
N TYR A 17 -21.27 13.08 -8.91
CA TYR A 17 -20.17 13.65 -9.68
C TYR A 17 -19.95 12.81 -10.94
N ALA A 18 -19.59 13.49 -12.05
CA ALA A 18 -19.27 12.90 -13.34
C ALA A 18 -18.37 11.66 -13.19
N ALA A 19 -18.63 10.64 -13.99
CA ALA A 19 -18.04 9.31 -13.94
C ALA A 19 -16.50 9.35 -13.92
N ASP A 20 -15.98 9.41 -12.75
CA ASP A 20 -14.58 9.26 -12.46
C ASP A 20 -14.38 7.78 -12.09
N ASN A 21 -13.67 7.04 -12.94
CA ASN A 21 -13.45 5.59 -12.80
C ASN A 21 -12.61 5.20 -11.57
N PHE A 22 -12.52 6.07 -10.55
CA PHE A 22 -11.83 5.72 -9.31
C PHE A 22 -12.74 4.80 -8.47
N PRO A 23 -12.37 3.52 -8.27
CA PRO A 23 -13.28 2.50 -7.76
C PRO A 23 -13.50 2.55 -6.24
N TYR A 24 -12.75 3.40 -5.52
CA TYR A 24 -12.82 3.51 -4.07
C TYR A 24 -13.57 4.75 -3.64
N GLY A 25 -14.26 4.67 -2.48
CA GLY A 25 -14.72 5.84 -1.74
C GLY A 25 -13.55 6.57 -1.04
N SER A 26 -13.85 7.27 0.05
CA SER A 26 -12.82 8.02 0.81
C SER A 26 -11.90 7.14 1.65
N SER A 27 -12.27 5.89 1.93
CA SER A 27 -11.45 4.99 2.75
C SER A 27 -11.71 3.52 2.46
N LEU A 28 -10.71 2.70 2.80
CA LEU A 28 -10.74 1.24 2.75
C LEU A 28 -10.08 0.70 4.02
N SER A 29 -10.67 -0.26 4.70
CA SER A 29 -10.16 -0.80 5.96
C SER A 29 -10.23 -2.32 5.99
N PHE A 30 -9.14 -2.94 6.44
CA PHE A 30 -8.99 -4.39 6.55
C PHE A 30 -8.60 -4.79 7.96
N ALA A 31 -9.18 -5.88 8.47
CA ALA A 31 -8.65 -6.56 9.63
C ALA A 31 -7.48 -7.46 9.21
N ALA A 32 -6.37 -7.36 9.93
CA ALA A 32 -5.26 -8.31 9.80
C ALA A 32 -5.54 -9.51 10.70
N VAL A 33 -5.57 -10.71 10.10
CA VAL A 33 -5.89 -11.95 10.83
C VAL A 33 -4.73 -12.93 10.71
N ARG A 34 -4.31 -13.52 11.83
CA ARG A 34 -3.32 -14.59 11.91
C ARG A 34 -3.88 -15.73 12.74
N ASN A 35 -3.92 -16.96 12.17
CA ASN A 35 -4.46 -18.14 12.85
C ASN A 35 -5.88 -17.92 13.42
N GLY A 36 -6.74 -17.24 12.67
CA GLY A 36 -8.11 -16.93 13.09
C GLY A 36 -8.26 -15.78 14.10
N GLN A 37 -7.17 -15.18 14.56
CA GLN A 37 -7.21 -14.07 15.51
C GLN A 37 -6.88 -12.75 14.82
N THR A 38 -7.65 -11.70 15.12
CA THR A 38 -7.33 -10.35 14.67
C THR A 38 -6.10 -9.85 15.43
N ILE A 39 -5.06 -9.47 14.67
CA ILE A 39 -3.80 -8.95 15.17
C ILE A 39 -3.60 -7.46 14.87
N GLY A 40 -4.55 -6.82 14.21
CA GLY A 40 -4.49 -5.40 13.87
C GLY A 40 -5.28 -5.03 12.65
N HIS A 41 -4.89 -3.94 12.00
CA HIS A 41 -5.61 -3.40 10.84
C HIS A 41 -4.67 -2.86 9.77
N HIS A 42 -5.22 -2.76 8.55
CA HIS A 42 -4.64 -2.03 7.43
C HIS A 42 -5.71 -1.08 6.89
N ARG A 43 -5.45 0.22 6.95
CA ARG A 43 -6.37 1.26 6.50
C ARG A 43 -5.72 2.10 5.41
N LEU A 44 -6.55 2.46 4.41
CA LEU A 44 -6.20 3.44 3.40
C LEU A 44 -7.23 4.56 3.42
N THR A 45 -6.77 5.79 3.20
CA THR A 45 -7.64 6.94 2.91
C THR A 45 -7.26 7.55 1.57
N PHE A 46 -8.27 7.95 0.82
CA PHE A 46 -8.14 8.49 -0.52
C PHE A 46 -8.67 9.93 -0.53
N GLN A 47 -7.82 10.86 -0.91
CA GLN A 47 -8.18 12.26 -1.07
C GLN A 47 -7.94 12.66 -2.53
N LYS A 48 -9.03 12.92 -3.25
CA LYS A 48 -8.99 13.26 -4.68
C LYS A 48 -9.36 14.72 -4.90
N SER A 49 -8.60 15.41 -5.77
CA SER A 49 -8.85 16.78 -6.20
C SER A 49 -8.48 16.90 -7.67
N GLY A 50 -9.48 16.91 -8.54
CA GLY A 50 -9.27 16.84 -9.99
C GLY A 50 -8.50 15.57 -10.39
N THR A 51 -7.37 15.73 -11.08
CA THR A 51 -6.48 14.62 -11.44
C THR A 51 -5.54 14.19 -10.32
N GLN A 52 -5.45 14.94 -9.23
CA GLN A 52 -4.58 14.62 -8.11
C GLN A 52 -5.25 13.65 -7.16
N LEU A 53 -4.50 12.63 -6.74
CA LEU A 53 -4.91 11.67 -5.74
C LEU A 53 -3.81 11.53 -4.68
N LYS A 54 -4.17 11.74 -3.42
CA LYS A 54 -3.36 11.37 -2.27
C LYS A 54 -3.92 10.09 -1.66
N VAL A 55 -3.04 9.10 -1.44
CA VAL A 55 -3.37 7.86 -0.74
C VAL A 55 -2.53 7.80 0.52
N SER A 56 -3.19 7.73 1.68
CA SER A 56 -2.51 7.54 2.96
C SER A 56 -2.78 6.12 3.45
N THR A 57 -1.72 5.40 3.77
CA THR A 57 -1.74 4.02 4.26
C THR A 57 -1.33 3.97 5.72
N GLU A 58 -2.07 3.20 6.50
CA GLU A 58 -1.80 2.91 7.90
C GLU A 58 -1.93 1.41 8.15
N ILE A 59 -0.85 0.79 8.64
CA ILE A 59 -0.85 -0.60 9.09
C ILE A 59 -0.37 -0.61 10.54
N ASP A 60 -1.11 -1.29 11.42
CA ASP A 60 -0.72 -1.50 12.81
C ASP A 60 -1.06 -2.93 13.19
N LEU A 61 -0.02 -3.73 13.47
CA LEU A 61 -0.15 -5.14 13.82
C LEU A 61 0.56 -5.40 15.15
N ALA A 62 -0.09 -6.22 16.00
CA ALA A 62 0.51 -6.69 17.24
C ALA A 62 0.16 -8.18 17.45
N VAL A 63 1.18 -9.02 17.45
CA VAL A 63 1.04 -10.43 17.81
C VAL A 63 1.31 -10.57 19.30
N LYS A 64 0.33 -11.12 20.03
CA LYS A 64 0.47 -11.38 21.48
C LYS A 64 0.65 -12.87 21.74
N PHE A 65 1.51 -13.18 22.69
CA PHE A 65 1.67 -14.52 23.23
C PHE A 65 1.56 -14.44 24.75
N MET A 66 0.65 -15.21 25.34
CA MET A 66 0.35 -15.21 26.79
C MET A 66 0.10 -13.80 27.37
N GLY A 67 -0.58 -12.92 26.60
CA GLY A 67 -0.87 -11.53 27.02
C GLY A 67 0.25 -10.52 26.79
N VAL A 68 1.43 -10.98 26.44
CA VAL A 68 2.61 -10.12 26.14
C VAL A 68 2.72 -9.90 24.62
N THR A 69 3.02 -8.67 24.20
CA THR A 69 3.31 -8.39 22.79
C THR A 69 4.65 -9.02 22.41
N ALA A 70 4.59 -10.04 21.56
CA ALA A 70 5.75 -10.79 21.07
C ALA A 70 6.30 -10.23 19.74
N TYR A 71 5.49 -9.46 18.99
CA TYR A 71 5.90 -8.83 17.74
C TYR A 71 4.98 -7.64 17.44
N ARG A 72 5.56 -6.55 16.98
CA ARG A 72 4.84 -5.35 16.54
C ARG A 72 5.31 -4.90 15.17
N TYR A 73 4.36 -4.52 14.32
CA TYR A 73 4.64 -3.93 13.03
C TYR A 73 3.78 -2.70 12.83
N MET A 74 4.40 -1.59 12.45
CA MET A 74 3.74 -0.34 12.08
C MET A 74 4.26 0.13 10.74
N HIS A 75 3.36 0.53 9.86
CA HIS A 75 3.71 1.15 8.58
C HIS A 75 2.78 2.33 8.30
N ARG A 76 3.38 3.45 7.91
CA ARG A 76 2.69 4.67 7.48
C ARG A 76 3.26 5.08 6.15
N ALA A 77 2.39 5.38 5.19
CA ALA A 77 2.82 5.83 3.87
C ALA A 77 1.87 6.88 3.32
N GLU A 78 2.42 7.83 2.56
CA GLU A 78 1.67 8.78 1.77
C GLU A 78 2.15 8.72 0.32
N GLU A 79 1.22 8.46 -0.59
CA GLU A 79 1.45 8.44 -2.02
C GLU A 79 0.74 9.61 -2.68
N PHE A 80 1.38 10.18 -3.70
CA PHE A 80 0.78 11.20 -4.55
C PHE A 80 0.79 10.74 -6.01
N TRP A 81 -0.34 10.95 -6.66
CA TRP A 81 -0.60 10.57 -8.04
C TRP A 81 -1.18 11.74 -8.81
N ASN A 82 -0.90 11.80 -10.12
CA ASN A 82 -1.55 12.71 -11.06
C ASN A 82 -2.14 11.87 -12.20
N GLY A 83 -3.46 11.73 -12.19
CA GLY A 83 -4.14 10.70 -12.98
C GLY A 83 -3.56 9.32 -12.64
N ASP A 84 -3.13 8.60 -13.66
CA ASP A 84 -2.52 7.28 -13.54
C ASP A 84 -1.00 7.31 -13.26
N THR A 85 -0.40 8.49 -13.14
CA THR A 85 1.04 8.63 -13.00
C THR A 85 1.43 8.78 -11.53
N PHE A 86 2.22 7.83 -11.04
CA PHE A 86 2.83 7.91 -9.71
C PHE A 86 3.82 9.08 -9.65
N GLN A 87 3.69 9.95 -8.64
CA GLN A 87 4.51 11.14 -8.45
C GLN A 87 5.50 11.00 -7.30
N SER A 88 5.02 10.55 -6.13
CA SER A 88 5.88 10.43 -4.96
C SER A 88 5.31 9.47 -3.91
N LEU A 89 6.21 8.97 -3.07
CA LEU A 89 5.92 8.17 -1.87
C LEU A 89 6.82 8.64 -0.74
N ALA A 90 6.24 8.83 0.44
CA ALA A 90 6.98 8.89 1.69
C ALA A 90 6.45 7.79 2.61
N ALA A 91 7.33 6.95 3.15
CA ALA A 91 6.91 5.86 4.03
C ALA A 91 7.86 5.69 5.22
N GLN A 92 7.28 5.25 6.32
CA GLN A 92 7.97 4.86 7.55
C GLN A 92 7.47 3.49 7.99
N THR A 93 8.39 2.62 8.35
CA THR A 93 8.10 1.29 8.86
C THR A 93 8.86 1.08 10.18
N ASP A 94 8.17 0.55 11.17
CA ASP A 94 8.76 -0.01 12.38
C ASP A 94 8.41 -1.50 12.42
N ASP A 95 9.39 -2.34 12.14
CA ASP A 95 9.27 -3.79 12.13
C ASP A 95 9.98 -4.33 13.37
N ASP A 96 9.21 -4.45 14.45
CA ASP A 96 9.66 -4.93 15.76
C ASP A 96 10.90 -4.17 16.29
N GLY A 97 10.86 -2.82 16.17
CA GLY A 97 11.95 -1.93 16.57
C GLY A 97 12.95 -1.60 15.46
N LYS A 98 12.94 -2.33 14.34
CA LYS A 98 13.76 -1.99 13.17
C LYS A 98 13.05 -0.93 12.34
N LYS A 99 13.52 0.29 12.45
CA LYS A 99 12.91 1.45 11.78
C LYS A 99 13.56 1.70 10.43
N THR A 100 12.71 1.93 9.42
CA THR A 100 13.11 2.38 8.08
C THR A 100 12.26 3.56 7.67
N ALA A 101 12.84 4.48 6.90
CA ALA A 101 12.13 5.58 6.29
C ALA A 101 12.61 5.75 4.85
N ILE A 102 11.67 5.93 3.93
CA ILE A 102 11.96 6.11 2.51
C ILE A 102 11.22 7.32 1.96
N ARG A 103 11.83 7.92 0.94
CA ARG A 103 11.22 8.92 0.08
C ARG A 103 11.49 8.58 -1.36
N ILE A 104 10.45 8.69 -2.16
CA ILE A 104 10.55 8.49 -3.60
C ILE A 104 9.86 9.67 -4.26
N ARG A 105 10.51 10.25 -5.26
CA ARG A 105 9.96 11.36 -6.03
C ARG A 105 10.27 11.17 -7.49
N ARG A 106 9.29 11.47 -8.32
CA ARG A 106 9.52 11.56 -9.76
C ARG A 106 10.45 12.76 -10.05
N ASP A 107 11.53 12.48 -10.78
CA ASP A 107 12.52 13.47 -11.21
C ASP A 107 12.83 13.22 -12.69
N GLY A 108 12.15 13.97 -13.56
CA GLY A 108 12.25 13.79 -15.00
C GLY A 108 11.89 12.35 -15.43
N ALA A 109 12.87 11.68 -16.04
CA ALA A 109 12.74 10.33 -16.58
C ALA A 109 13.04 9.20 -15.58
N ALA A 110 13.15 9.50 -14.28
CA ALA A 110 13.45 8.52 -13.23
C ALA A 110 12.63 8.77 -11.97
N LEU A 111 12.68 7.82 -11.04
CA LEU A 111 12.25 7.99 -9.66
C LEU A 111 13.49 8.09 -8.78
N ALA A 112 13.72 9.26 -8.19
CA ALA A 112 14.75 9.44 -7.18
C ALA A 112 14.31 8.81 -5.88
N VAL A 113 15.13 7.94 -5.31
CA VAL A 113 14.85 7.21 -4.07
C VAL A 113 15.87 7.61 -3.01
N GLU A 114 15.37 7.94 -1.83
CA GLU A 114 16.17 8.19 -0.63
C GLU A 114 15.70 7.22 0.46
N ARG A 115 16.62 6.43 1.00
CA ARG A 115 16.40 5.49 2.12
C ARG A 115 17.05 6.01 3.37
N ASN A 116 16.50 5.65 4.53
CA ASN A 116 16.88 6.16 5.85
C ASN A 116 16.68 7.67 5.98
N ALA A 117 15.70 8.22 5.23
CA ALA A 117 15.25 9.60 5.39
C ALA A 117 14.81 9.82 6.85
N ARG A 118 15.06 11.01 7.40
CA ARG A 118 14.65 11.31 8.78
C ARG A 118 13.13 11.18 8.95
N PRO A 119 12.66 10.56 10.07
CA PRO A 119 11.24 10.24 10.28
C PRO A 119 10.29 11.44 10.35
N ASP A 120 10.79 12.63 10.67
CA ASP A 120 9.98 13.83 10.99
C ASP A 120 9.37 14.54 9.77
N VAL A 121 9.45 13.94 8.58
CA VAL A 121 9.12 14.62 7.33
C VAL A 121 8.12 13.84 6.48
N LEU A 122 6.97 13.48 7.05
CA LEU A 122 5.80 13.05 6.25
C LEU A 122 4.97 14.24 5.71
N SER A 123 5.42 15.50 5.88
CA SER A 123 4.72 16.67 5.35
C SER A 123 5.27 17.06 3.98
N PRO A 124 4.44 17.14 2.93
CA PRO A 124 4.86 17.62 1.60
C PRO A 124 5.52 19.01 1.64
N ALA A 125 5.10 19.87 2.56
CA ALA A 125 5.63 21.24 2.71
C ALA A 125 7.08 21.30 3.24
N LYS A 126 7.64 20.21 3.76
CA LYS A 126 9.02 20.13 4.25
C LYS A 126 9.99 19.48 3.28
N PHE A 127 9.54 19.07 2.09
CA PHE A 127 10.37 18.45 1.06
C PHE A 127 11.49 19.37 0.52
N ASP A 128 11.37 20.67 0.71
CA ASP A 128 12.20 21.67 0.01
C ASP A 128 13.35 22.26 0.84
N ARG A 129 13.49 21.91 2.11
CA ARG A 129 14.61 22.40 2.93
C ARG A 129 15.68 21.32 3.08
N GLY A 130 16.77 21.61 2.35
CA GLY A 130 18.06 20.95 2.35
C GLY A 130 18.30 19.90 3.42
N LEU A 131 18.28 18.65 3.01
CA LEU A 131 18.75 17.51 3.80
C LEU A 131 20.26 17.66 4.01
N GLN A 132 20.63 18.18 5.17
CA GLN A 132 22.01 18.05 5.65
C GLN A 132 22.16 16.70 6.34
N ARG A 133 22.96 15.80 5.70
CA ARG A 133 23.74 14.66 6.25
C ARG A 133 23.03 13.77 7.26
N ASP A 134 23.15 12.47 7.26
CA ASP A 134 24.20 11.54 6.84
C ASP A 134 23.57 10.13 6.83
N ASP A 135 24.09 9.19 6.13
CA ASP A 135 23.63 7.79 5.99
C ASP A 135 22.41 7.55 5.07
N SER A 136 21.87 8.54 4.38
CA SER A 136 20.82 8.28 3.39
C SER A 136 21.43 7.67 2.12
N ILE A 137 20.95 6.48 1.76
CA ILE A 137 21.31 5.83 0.50
C ILE A 137 20.42 6.43 -0.60
N ARG A 138 21.03 7.06 -1.59
CA ARG A 138 20.35 7.59 -2.76
C ARG A 138 20.52 6.68 -3.96
N THR A 139 19.43 6.42 -4.68
CA THR A 139 19.43 5.63 -5.91
C THR A 139 18.30 6.10 -6.82
N THR A 140 18.21 5.53 -8.01
CA THR A 140 17.15 5.81 -8.95
C THR A 140 16.44 4.51 -9.35
N LEU A 141 15.17 4.63 -9.70
CA LEU A 141 14.34 3.54 -10.24
C LEU A 141 13.70 3.95 -11.56
N PRO A 142 13.32 2.98 -12.40
CA PRO A 142 12.56 3.22 -13.61
C PRO A 142 11.25 3.96 -13.33
N PRO A 143 10.86 4.95 -14.15
CA PRO A 143 9.72 5.83 -13.87
C PRO A 143 8.35 5.15 -14.00
N GLN A 144 8.27 4.00 -14.65
CA GLN A 144 7.04 3.22 -14.84
C GLN A 144 6.67 2.33 -13.64
N LEU A 145 7.56 2.14 -12.67
CA LEU A 145 7.32 1.29 -11.53
C LEU A 145 6.20 1.85 -10.64
N LEU A 146 5.37 0.95 -10.12
CA LEU A 146 4.29 1.26 -9.20
C LEU A 146 4.65 0.81 -7.78
N PRO A 147 4.20 1.53 -6.73
CA PRO A 147 4.32 1.07 -5.35
C PRO A 147 3.57 -0.24 -5.10
N SER A 148 4.10 -1.10 -4.25
CA SER A 148 3.47 -2.36 -3.80
C SER A 148 2.41 -2.11 -2.70
N SER A 149 1.62 -1.06 -2.83
CA SER A 149 0.66 -0.59 -1.82
C SER A 149 -0.71 -1.28 -1.87
N HIS A 150 -0.85 -2.29 -2.69
CA HIS A 150 -1.99 -3.19 -2.85
C HIS A 150 -3.23 -2.60 -3.54
N TRP A 151 -3.60 -1.34 -3.32
CA TRP A 151 -4.86 -0.77 -3.79
C TRP A 151 -4.98 -0.63 -5.32
N ASN A 152 -3.85 -0.42 -6.01
CA ASN A 152 -3.84 -0.16 -7.46
C ASN A 152 -3.75 -1.48 -8.25
N VAL A 153 -4.87 -1.88 -8.85
CA VAL A 153 -4.95 -3.14 -9.62
C VAL A 153 -3.94 -3.22 -10.78
N ARG A 154 -3.44 -2.08 -11.28
CA ARG A 154 -2.44 -2.07 -12.37
C ARG A 154 -1.14 -2.78 -11.99
N GLN A 155 -0.87 -2.97 -10.70
CA GLN A 155 0.30 -3.71 -10.22
C GLN A 155 0.32 -5.17 -10.67
N VAL A 156 -0.85 -5.80 -10.95
CA VAL A 156 -0.91 -7.19 -11.41
C VAL A 156 -0.30 -7.41 -12.81
N ARG A 157 -0.06 -6.33 -13.55
CA ARG A 157 0.54 -6.36 -14.89
C ARG A 157 2.01 -5.95 -14.90
N GLN A 158 2.61 -5.75 -13.73
CA GLN A 158 4.00 -5.33 -13.60
C GLN A 158 4.93 -6.53 -13.45
N ALA A 159 6.13 -6.46 -14.03
CA ALA A 159 7.22 -7.41 -13.80
C ALA A 159 8.11 -7.00 -12.60
N ALA A 160 7.96 -5.75 -12.15
CA ALA A 160 8.62 -5.24 -10.96
C ALA A 160 7.78 -4.14 -10.31
N LEU A 161 7.88 -4.02 -8.99
CA LEU A 161 7.21 -3.03 -8.16
C LEU A 161 8.23 -2.29 -7.30
N ILE A 162 7.82 -1.18 -6.72
CA ILE A 162 8.58 -0.51 -5.66
C ILE A 162 8.15 -1.12 -4.34
N ASN A 163 9.06 -1.73 -3.61
CA ASN A 163 8.79 -2.16 -2.24
C ASN A 163 8.61 -0.93 -1.34
N THR A 164 7.41 -0.73 -0.81
CA THR A 164 7.05 0.47 -0.04
C THR A 164 7.72 0.55 1.35
N GLN A 165 8.31 -0.55 1.82
CA GLN A 165 9.04 -0.58 3.10
C GLN A 165 10.51 -0.21 2.92
N THR A 166 11.12 -0.63 1.80
CA THR A 166 12.57 -0.52 1.58
C THR A 166 12.96 0.47 0.49
N GLY A 167 12.01 0.89 -0.36
CA GLY A 167 12.27 1.70 -1.54
C GLY A 167 13.08 0.97 -2.63
N ALA A 168 13.24 -0.35 -2.54
CA ALA A 168 13.94 -1.13 -3.54
C ALA A 168 13.00 -1.54 -4.68
N GLU A 169 13.56 -1.78 -5.87
CA GLU A 169 12.88 -2.55 -6.91
C GLU A 169 12.67 -3.98 -6.42
N ALA A 170 11.46 -4.47 -6.56
CA ALA A 170 11.08 -5.85 -6.26
C ALA A 170 10.58 -6.52 -7.54
N ARG A 171 11.31 -7.48 -8.05
CA ARG A 171 10.94 -8.26 -9.24
C ARG A 171 9.87 -9.26 -8.88
N VAL A 172 8.81 -9.31 -9.69
CA VAL A 172 7.67 -10.19 -9.43
C VAL A 172 7.23 -10.90 -10.70
N GLN A 173 6.70 -12.10 -10.51
CA GLN A 173 5.89 -12.80 -11.49
C GLN A 173 4.47 -12.86 -10.96
N VAL A 174 3.48 -12.46 -11.76
CA VAL A 174 2.07 -12.46 -11.38
C VAL A 174 1.31 -13.45 -12.24
N SER A 175 0.60 -14.38 -11.58
CA SER A 175 -0.24 -15.39 -12.22
C SER A 175 -1.69 -15.24 -11.79
N VAL A 176 -2.63 -15.37 -12.72
CA VAL A 176 -4.06 -15.43 -12.42
C VAL A 176 -4.40 -16.85 -11.97
N LEU A 177 -5.01 -17.01 -10.78
CA LEU A 177 -5.41 -18.32 -10.25
C LEU A 177 -6.91 -18.62 -10.42
N GLY A 178 -7.71 -17.63 -10.87
CA GLY A 178 -9.15 -17.79 -11.09
C GLY A 178 -9.98 -16.87 -10.20
N ARG A 179 -11.29 -17.06 -10.27
CA ARG A 179 -12.28 -16.31 -9.46
C ARG A 179 -12.62 -17.07 -8.19
N GLU A 180 -12.81 -16.32 -7.14
CA GLU A 180 -13.22 -16.84 -5.82
C GLU A 180 -14.24 -15.88 -5.20
N THR A 181 -15.20 -16.43 -4.48
CA THR A 181 -16.13 -15.64 -3.66
C THR A 181 -15.49 -15.39 -2.29
N ILE A 182 -15.19 -14.14 -1.97
CA ILE A 182 -14.61 -13.72 -0.70
C ILE A 182 -15.72 -13.31 0.26
N ARG A 183 -15.81 -13.97 1.40
CA ARG A 183 -16.73 -13.58 2.47
C ARG A 183 -16.18 -12.37 3.21
N THR A 184 -17.03 -11.36 3.37
CA THR A 184 -16.80 -10.20 4.23
C THR A 184 -17.64 -10.35 5.51
N ALA A 185 -17.61 -9.36 6.41
CA ALA A 185 -18.42 -9.42 7.64
C ALA A 185 -19.93 -9.46 7.36
N ASN A 186 -20.38 -8.80 6.31
CA ASN A 186 -21.82 -8.58 6.04
C ASN A 186 -22.27 -9.08 4.66
N ASP A 187 -21.33 -9.50 3.81
CA ASP A 187 -21.60 -9.81 2.41
C ASP A 187 -20.56 -10.78 1.83
N SER A 188 -20.67 -11.06 0.54
CA SER A 188 -19.67 -11.79 -0.24
C SER A 188 -19.36 -11.03 -1.53
N ILE A 189 -18.10 -11.07 -1.96
CA ILE A 189 -17.61 -10.36 -3.12
C ILE A 189 -16.88 -11.35 -4.01
N ASP A 190 -17.27 -11.41 -5.29
CA ASP A 190 -16.53 -12.17 -6.29
C ASP A 190 -15.29 -11.39 -6.71
N ALA A 191 -14.15 -12.04 -6.65
CA ALA A 191 -12.88 -11.43 -6.95
C ALA A 191 -11.94 -12.41 -7.69
N THR A 192 -11.09 -11.86 -8.53
CA THR A 192 -10.02 -12.61 -9.19
C THR A 192 -8.80 -12.66 -8.28
N ARG A 193 -8.28 -13.86 -8.07
CA ARG A 193 -7.05 -14.12 -7.31
C ARG A 193 -5.82 -14.04 -8.20
N TYR A 194 -4.86 -13.26 -7.77
CA TYR A 194 -3.54 -13.10 -8.38
C TYR A 194 -2.47 -13.56 -7.41
N ARG A 195 -1.56 -14.42 -7.88
CA ARG A 195 -0.40 -14.88 -7.12
C ARG A 195 0.84 -14.16 -7.57
N TYR A 196 1.55 -13.59 -6.62
CA TYR A 196 2.86 -12.99 -6.81
C TYR A 196 3.94 -13.94 -6.31
N THR A 197 5.00 -14.09 -7.10
CA THR A 197 6.23 -14.81 -6.76
C THR A 197 7.44 -13.94 -7.11
N GLY A 198 8.61 -14.29 -6.59
CA GLY A 198 9.83 -13.50 -6.71
C GLY A 198 10.18 -12.79 -5.41
N ASP A 199 10.54 -11.50 -5.48
CA ASP A 199 10.94 -10.71 -4.31
C ASP A 199 9.76 -10.36 -3.39
N LEU A 200 8.53 -10.39 -3.91
CA LEU A 200 7.29 -10.27 -3.14
C LEU A 200 6.46 -11.54 -3.33
N VAL A 201 6.16 -12.23 -2.24
CA VAL A 201 5.37 -13.46 -2.26
C VAL A 201 4.07 -13.23 -1.53
N MET A 202 2.96 -13.19 -2.29
CA MET A 202 1.61 -12.95 -1.75
C MET A 202 0.55 -13.37 -2.75
N ASP A 203 -0.66 -13.56 -2.27
CA ASP A 203 -1.85 -13.62 -3.10
C ASP A 203 -2.70 -12.36 -2.87
N GLN A 204 -3.23 -11.77 -3.94
CA GLN A 204 -4.14 -10.61 -3.89
C GLN A 204 -5.42 -10.90 -4.64
N TRP A 205 -6.53 -10.34 -4.17
CA TRP A 205 -7.83 -10.44 -4.81
C TRP A 205 -8.35 -9.06 -5.18
N PHE A 206 -8.78 -8.92 -6.42
CA PHE A 206 -9.43 -7.73 -6.93
C PHE A 206 -10.79 -8.09 -7.51
N ASP A 207 -11.81 -7.29 -7.21
CA ASP A 207 -13.14 -7.44 -7.82
C ASP A 207 -13.16 -6.93 -9.28
N ASP A 208 -14.34 -7.01 -9.92
CA ASP A 208 -14.50 -6.61 -11.31
C ASP A 208 -14.36 -5.09 -11.55
N ALA A 209 -14.52 -4.28 -10.50
CA ALA A 209 -14.23 -2.85 -10.54
C ALA A 209 -12.75 -2.52 -10.31
N GLY A 210 -11.90 -3.54 -10.11
CA GLY A 210 -10.49 -3.38 -9.77
C GLY A 210 -10.24 -2.96 -8.33
N ARG A 211 -11.21 -3.14 -7.43
CA ARG A 211 -11.03 -2.84 -6.00
C ARG A 211 -10.30 -3.98 -5.32
N TRP A 212 -9.31 -3.64 -4.55
CA TRP A 212 -8.61 -4.58 -3.69
C TRP A 212 -9.54 -5.11 -2.58
N VAL A 213 -9.66 -6.42 -2.48
CA VAL A 213 -10.61 -7.12 -1.59
C VAL A 213 -9.89 -7.87 -0.47
N LYS A 214 -8.74 -8.46 -0.78
CA LYS A 214 -8.01 -9.33 0.16
C LYS A 214 -6.56 -9.45 -0.22
N THR A 215 -5.69 -9.65 0.76
CA THR A 215 -4.31 -10.13 0.57
C THR A 215 -4.01 -11.27 1.55
N SER A 216 -3.15 -12.20 1.13
CA SER A 216 -2.61 -13.28 1.95
C SER A 216 -1.11 -13.41 1.69
N PHE A 217 -0.33 -13.53 2.76
CA PHE A 217 1.11 -13.73 2.76
C PHE A 217 1.47 -15.13 3.25
#